data_047e7ebb8649fe39512dd370855435f3
#
_entry.id   047e7ebb8649fe39512dd370855435f3
#
_cell.length_a   1.000
_cell.length_b   1.000
_cell.length_c   1.000
_cell.angle_alpha   90.00
_cell.angle_beta   90.00
_cell.angle_gamma   90.00
#
_symmetry.space_group_name_H-M   'P 1'
#
loop_
_entity.id
_entity.type
_entity.pdbx_description
1 polymer ?
#
loop_
_entity_poly.entity_id
_entity_poly.type
_entity_poly.pdbx_seq_one_letter_code
_entity_poly.pdbx_strand_id
1 'polypeptide(L)'
;MVGGLFVWWFQLNGGPCGLGVRAHNLGKPNRLGACMIDSKGNVRPGGMFNRAHLAPEAQRAYDTLLECVLNGQKDCEVSACAGMDTIKALVELLRCDCPELIHLLGGVHYCRHGEKVLLVPNYAKGYKQSVTRLYTNLAKMERAAESILQAAPVGASVFDRVLAIHDAYLARYRFQNGRPYSHSADGPLLKRRAVCEGWAKGFKYLLDRAGIDCVYAWGRRRAGDPTGHAWCVVNLGERGRPAWYIIDPTRDGRDGMLPMHSAFGMSEAAYDYATERSSGQWVPVAPRDLGFYGLTGRFVATVDDAVPIARSAGFPRRGIEIQLPMFPDEKSFDGAHSAVCDRLTSTFACGVECCIDRSRRVIRIDALRARRTWGAAG
;
A
#
# COMPACT_ATOMS: atom_id res chain seq x y z
N MET A 1 -6.21 -23.36 11.18
CA MET A 1 -6.57 -23.75 9.80
C MET A 1 -7.14 -22.53 9.08
N VAL A 2 -6.33 -21.60 8.63
CA VAL A 2 -6.75 -20.39 7.88
C VAL A 2 -5.71 -20.03 6.80
N GLY A 3 -4.89 -21.00 6.39
CA GLY A 3 -3.92 -20.79 5.30
C GLY A 3 -4.45 -21.11 3.88
N GLY A 4 -5.73 -21.49 3.74
CA GLY A 4 -6.19 -22.16 2.55
C GLY A 4 -6.47 -21.32 1.31
N LEU A 5 -6.88 -20.06 1.45
CA LEU A 5 -7.30 -19.25 0.29
C LEU A 5 -6.10 -18.58 -0.43
N PHE A 6 -5.08 -18.18 0.30
CA PHE A 6 -3.86 -17.61 -0.30
C PHE A 6 -2.99 -18.70 -0.97
N VAL A 7 -2.93 -19.91 -0.39
CA VAL A 7 -2.18 -21.04 -0.93
C VAL A 7 -2.84 -21.63 -2.19
N TRP A 8 -4.16 -21.66 -2.28
CA TRP A 8 -4.89 -22.16 -3.45
C TRP A 8 -4.68 -21.29 -4.69
N TRP A 9 -4.56 -19.99 -4.53
CA TRP A 9 -4.34 -19.07 -5.63
C TRP A 9 -2.94 -19.23 -6.26
N PHE A 10 -1.93 -19.59 -5.45
CA PHE A 10 -0.57 -19.81 -5.90
C PHE A 10 -0.33 -21.17 -6.56
N GLN A 11 -1.12 -22.20 -6.23
CA GLN A 11 -0.94 -23.55 -6.81
C GLN A 11 -1.54 -23.71 -8.20
N LEU A 12 -2.48 -22.85 -8.63
CA LEU A 12 -3.10 -22.92 -9.95
C LEU A 12 -2.35 -22.17 -11.05
N ASN A 13 -1.39 -21.32 -10.70
CA ASN A 13 -0.59 -20.54 -11.65
C ASN A 13 0.90 -20.90 -11.51
N GLY A 14 1.23 -22.12 -11.88
CA GLY A 14 2.61 -22.59 -11.92
C GLY A 14 3.44 -21.91 -13.00
N GLY A 15 4.59 -21.35 -12.62
CA GLY A 15 5.71 -20.99 -13.47
C GLY A 15 5.80 -19.51 -13.85
N PRO A 16 7.02 -19.00 -14.02
CA PRO A 16 7.26 -17.65 -14.49
C PRO A 16 6.86 -17.56 -15.96
N CYS A 17 5.72 -16.94 -16.26
CA CYS A 17 5.40 -16.52 -17.63
C CYS A 17 6.36 -15.40 -18.02
N GLY A 18 7.45 -15.78 -18.65
CA GLY A 18 8.33 -14.86 -19.34
C GLY A 18 7.62 -14.24 -20.54
N LEU A 19 6.86 -13.18 -20.34
CA LEU A 19 6.42 -12.31 -21.40
C LEU A 19 7.63 -11.50 -21.84
N GLY A 20 8.35 -12.01 -22.85
CA GLY A 20 9.44 -11.31 -23.51
C GLY A 20 8.92 -10.10 -24.27
N VAL A 21 8.74 -8.97 -23.61
CA VAL A 21 8.51 -7.68 -24.22
C VAL A 21 9.82 -6.92 -24.19
N ARG A 22 10.42 -6.75 -25.39
CA ARG A 22 11.61 -5.90 -25.56
C ARG A 22 11.31 -4.48 -25.11
N ALA A 23 12.20 -3.93 -24.31
CA ALA A 23 12.20 -2.53 -23.94
C ALA A 23 12.35 -1.66 -25.22
N HIS A 24 11.26 -1.15 -25.74
CA HIS A 24 11.26 -0.10 -26.74
C HIS A 24 10.88 1.21 -26.09
N ASN A 25 11.84 2.13 -26.11
CA ASN A 25 11.73 3.59 -25.95
C ASN A 25 10.59 4.07 -25.04
N LEU A 26 10.96 4.41 -23.83
CA LEU A 26 10.20 5.30 -22.97
C LEU A 26 10.07 6.65 -23.67
N GLY A 27 9.10 6.74 -24.60
CA GLY A 27 8.60 8.02 -25.10
C GLY A 27 8.18 8.87 -23.91
N LYS A 28 8.36 10.19 -24.01
CA LYS A 28 8.10 11.23 -22.99
C LYS A 28 7.05 10.81 -21.97
N PRO A 29 7.26 11.00 -20.66
CA PRO A 29 6.33 10.58 -19.62
C PRO A 29 4.96 11.21 -19.89
N ASN A 30 4.04 10.45 -20.47
CA ASN A 30 2.64 10.78 -20.43
C ASN A 30 2.28 10.87 -18.95
N ARG A 31 1.63 11.95 -18.57
CA ARG A 31 1.08 12.12 -17.24
C ARG A 31 0.25 10.88 -16.91
N LEU A 32 0.79 10.02 -16.07
CA LEU A 32 0.02 9.00 -15.37
C LEU A 32 -0.84 9.79 -14.37
N GLY A 33 -1.99 10.28 -14.83
CA GLY A 33 -2.98 10.83 -13.90
C GLY A 33 -3.64 9.67 -13.17
N ALA A 34 -4.01 9.85 -11.92
CA ALA A 34 -4.59 8.81 -11.09
C ALA A 34 -5.82 8.16 -11.75
N CYS A 35 -5.88 6.82 -11.78
CA CYS A 35 -7.12 6.12 -12.10
C CYS A 35 -8.12 6.41 -11.00
N MET A 36 -9.33 6.80 -11.37
CA MET A 36 -10.43 6.95 -10.44
C MET A 36 -11.72 6.48 -11.09
N ILE A 37 -12.38 5.58 -10.39
CA ILE A 37 -13.78 5.28 -10.65
C ILE A 37 -14.57 5.99 -9.55
N ASP A 38 -15.36 6.98 -9.92
CA ASP A 38 -16.17 7.71 -8.96
C ASP A 38 -17.50 6.99 -8.65
N SER A 39 -18.21 7.48 -7.64
CA SER A 39 -19.52 6.94 -7.25
C SER A 39 -20.64 7.12 -8.29
N LYS A 40 -20.36 7.80 -9.39
CA LYS A 40 -21.24 7.98 -10.54
C LYS A 40 -20.86 7.05 -11.70
N GLY A 41 -19.79 6.25 -11.55
CA GLY A 41 -19.30 5.34 -12.58
C GLY A 41 -18.41 6.01 -13.64
N ASN A 42 -18.01 7.29 -13.43
CA ASN A 42 -17.07 7.91 -14.35
C ASN A 42 -15.67 7.34 -14.15
N VAL A 43 -15.04 6.96 -15.23
CA VAL A 43 -13.65 6.46 -15.25
C VAL A 43 -12.73 7.58 -15.71
N ARG A 44 -11.77 7.95 -14.88
CA ARG A 44 -10.66 8.81 -15.27
C ARG A 44 -9.46 7.92 -15.59
N PRO A 45 -9.01 7.84 -16.86
CA PRO A 45 -8.02 6.83 -17.30
C PRO A 45 -6.57 7.12 -16.88
N GLY A 46 -6.32 8.07 -16.01
CA GLY A 46 -5.00 8.31 -15.45
C GLY A 46 -4.67 7.29 -14.34
N GLY A 47 -3.45 6.76 -14.31
CA GLY A 47 -2.98 5.89 -13.21
C GLY A 47 -3.24 4.39 -13.38
N MET A 48 -3.79 3.95 -14.49
CA MET A 48 -3.85 2.52 -14.85
C MET A 48 -2.48 2.07 -15.37
N PHE A 49 -1.56 1.86 -14.45
CA PHE A 49 -0.18 1.51 -14.79
C PHE A 49 -0.12 0.24 -15.66
N ASN A 50 -0.80 -0.83 -15.24
CA ASN A 50 -0.77 -2.09 -15.97
C ASN A 50 -1.40 -1.93 -17.37
N ARG A 51 -2.58 -1.28 -17.44
CA ARG A 51 -3.24 -0.99 -18.73
C ARG A 51 -2.32 -0.24 -19.70
N ALA A 52 -1.63 0.79 -19.21
CA ALA A 52 -0.78 1.64 -20.05
C ALA A 52 0.39 0.88 -20.72
N HIS A 53 0.76 -0.27 -20.15
CA HIS A 53 1.86 -1.11 -20.64
C HIS A 53 1.40 -2.33 -21.44
N LEU A 54 0.09 -2.50 -21.65
CA LEU A 54 -0.44 -3.55 -22.51
C LEU A 54 -0.33 -3.19 -24.00
N ALA A 55 -0.23 -4.20 -24.85
CA ALA A 55 -0.39 -4.03 -26.29
C ALA A 55 -1.82 -3.54 -26.64
N PRO A 56 -2.05 -2.87 -27.78
CA PRO A 56 -3.35 -2.29 -28.11
C PRO A 56 -4.54 -3.27 -28.05
N GLU A 57 -4.36 -4.50 -28.51
CA GLU A 57 -5.39 -5.54 -28.42
C GLU A 57 -5.73 -5.90 -26.97
N ALA A 58 -4.71 -6.02 -26.15
CA ALA A 58 -4.85 -6.32 -24.73
C ALA A 58 -5.46 -5.14 -23.97
N GLN A 59 -5.16 -3.88 -24.36
CA GLN A 59 -5.84 -2.70 -23.80
C GLN A 59 -7.33 -2.72 -24.10
N ARG A 60 -7.72 -3.07 -25.35
CA ARG A 60 -9.15 -3.20 -25.70
C ARG A 60 -9.84 -4.29 -24.88
N ALA A 61 -9.19 -5.44 -24.69
CA ALA A 61 -9.72 -6.52 -23.86
C ALA A 61 -9.86 -6.09 -22.39
N TYR A 62 -8.88 -5.33 -21.87
CA TYR A 62 -8.91 -4.74 -20.54
C TYR A 62 -10.09 -3.79 -20.37
N ASP A 63 -10.28 -2.87 -21.34
CA ASP A 63 -11.36 -1.88 -21.30
C ASP A 63 -12.74 -2.56 -21.36
N THR A 64 -12.89 -3.56 -22.23
CA THR A 64 -14.13 -4.36 -22.31
C THR A 64 -14.45 -5.05 -20.97
N LEU A 65 -13.45 -5.65 -20.34
CA LEU A 65 -13.65 -6.29 -19.02
C LEU A 65 -13.94 -5.26 -17.92
N LEU A 66 -13.29 -4.10 -17.93
CA LEU A 66 -13.56 -3.01 -17.00
C LEU A 66 -15.01 -2.53 -17.14
N GLU A 67 -15.48 -2.30 -18.34
CA GLU A 67 -16.88 -1.91 -18.60
C GLU A 67 -17.87 -2.96 -18.15
N CYS A 68 -17.60 -4.24 -18.43
CA CYS A 68 -18.40 -5.37 -17.96
C CYS A 68 -18.54 -5.36 -16.43
N VAL A 69 -17.43 -5.17 -15.73
CA VAL A 69 -17.37 -5.18 -14.25
C VAL A 69 -18.09 -3.96 -13.67
N LEU A 70 -17.93 -2.77 -14.25
CA LEU A 70 -18.60 -1.54 -13.79
C LEU A 70 -20.11 -1.60 -13.97
N ASN A 71 -20.59 -2.26 -15.04
CA ASN A 71 -22.01 -2.43 -15.32
C ASN A 71 -22.61 -3.67 -14.63
N GLY A 72 -21.80 -4.46 -13.90
CA GLY A 72 -22.24 -5.68 -13.23
C GLY A 72 -22.73 -6.76 -14.20
N GLN A 73 -22.21 -6.76 -15.41
CA GLN A 73 -22.55 -7.76 -16.42
C GLN A 73 -22.02 -9.13 -16.01
N LYS A 74 -22.76 -10.17 -16.39
CA LYS A 74 -22.41 -11.55 -16.06
C LYS A 74 -21.13 -11.98 -16.77
N ASP A 75 -20.99 -11.57 -18.01
CA ASP A 75 -19.89 -11.97 -18.90
C ASP A 75 -19.65 -10.88 -19.98
N CYS A 76 -18.49 -10.98 -20.64
CA CYS A 76 -18.17 -10.19 -21.81
C CYS A 76 -17.28 -10.98 -22.78
N GLU A 77 -17.26 -10.58 -24.03
CA GLU A 77 -16.43 -11.17 -25.09
C GLU A 77 -15.24 -10.27 -25.39
N VAL A 78 -14.05 -10.88 -25.48
CA VAL A 78 -12.81 -10.21 -25.90
C VAL A 78 -12.15 -10.97 -27.05
N SER A 79 -11.28 -10.29 -27.83
CA SER A 79 -10.52 -10.92 -28.89
C SER A 79 -9.41 -11.81 -28.34
N ALA A 80 -9.26 -13.01 -28.89
CA ALA A 80 -8.12 -13.89 -28.59
C ALA A 80 -6.77 -13.31 -29.05
N CYS A 81 -6.76 -12.32 -29.94
CA CYS A 81 -5.55 -11.58 -30.36
C CYS A 81 -4.87 -10.84 -29.24
N ALA A 82 -5.56 -10.59 -28.11
CA ALA A 82 -4.96 -10.04 -26.89
C ALA A 82 -3.92 -10.99 -26.23
N GLY A 83 -3.87 -12.25 -26.68
CA GLY A 83 -3.01 -13.28 -26.10
C GLY A 83 -3.62 -13.94 -24.84
N MET A 84 -3.68 -15.27 -24.83
CA MET A 84 -4.38 -16.02 -23.78
C MET A 84 -3.79 -15.79 -22.38
N ASP A 85 -2.48 -15.65 -22.24
CA ASP A 85 -1.86 -15.40 -20.93
C ASP A 85 -2.20 -14.03 -20.41
N THR A 86 -2.22 -13.00 -21.26
CA THR A 86 -2.70 -11.67 -20.89
C THR A 86 -4.17 -11.70 -20.51
N ILE A 87 -5.03 -12.39 -21.29
CA ILE A 87 -6.46 -12.52 -21.00
C ILE A 87 -6.69 -13.14 -19.61
N LYS A 88 -5.96 -14.18 -19.25
CA LYS A 88 -6.03 -14.81 -17.92
C LYS A 88 -5.63 -13.85 -16.81
N ALA A 89 -4.69 -12.94 -17.09
CA ALA A 89 -4.19 -11.97 -16.11
C ALA A 89 -5.08 -10.71 -15.98
N LEU A 90 -5.99 -10.45 -16.92
CA LEU A 90 -6.74 -9.18 -16.99
C LEU A 90 -7.44 -8.80 -15.68
N VAL A 91 -8.05 -9.76 -14.99
CA VAL A 91 -8.74 -9.49 -13.71
C VAL A 91 -7.77 -9.01 -12.65
N GLU A 92 -6.58 -9.61 -12.55
CA GLU A 92 -5.57 -9.19 -11.58
C GLU A 92 -4.98 -7.82 -11.95
N LEU A 93 -4.75 -7.56 -13.23
CA LEU A 93 -4.30 -6.26 -13.70
C LEU A 93 -5.32 -5.17 -13.34
N LEU A 94 -6.62 -5.43 -13.54
CA LEU A 94 -7.71 -4.55 -13.13
C LEU A 94 -7.71 -4.31 -11.62
N ARG A 95 -7.56 -5.37 -10.81
CA ARG A 95 -7.55 -5.25 -9.34
C ARG A 95 -6.32 -4.51 -8.81
N CYS A 96 -5.20 -4.57 -9.54
CA CYS A 96 -4.01 -3.79 -9.21
C CYS A 96 -4.16 -2.31 -9.58
N ASP A 97 -4.76 -2.01 -10.73
CA ASP A 97 -4.95 -0.64 -11.19
C ASP A 97 -6.11 0.07 -10.48
N CYS A 98 -7.21 -0.64 -10.24
CA CYS A 98 -8.47 -0.08 -9.77
C CYS A 98 -8.88 -0.64 -8.40
N PRO A 99 -8.32 -0.14 -7.29
CA PRO A 99 -8.69 -0.57 -5.94
C PRO A 99 -10.16 -0.32 -5.58
N GLU A 100 -10.87 0.48 -6.37
CA GLU A 100 -12.31 0.73 -6.27
C GLU A 100 -13.17 -0.48 -6.64
N LEU A 101 -12.64 -1.42 -7.41
CA LEU A 101 -13.36 -2.63 -7.81
C LEU A 101 -13.48 -3.64 -6.65
N ILE A 102 -13.98 -3.17 -5.51
CA ILE A 102 -14.08 -3.91 -4.25
C ILE A 102 -14.96 -5.18 -4.34
N HIS A 103 -15.77 -5.27 -5.38
CA HIS A 103 -16.66 -6.38 -5.63
C HIS A 103 -16.05 -7.44 -6.56
N LEU A 104 -14.94 -7.16 -7.23
CA LEU A 104 -14.26 -8.07 -8.14
C LEU A 104 -13.29 -8.96 -7.36
N LEU A 105 -13.53 -10.25 -7.37
CA LEU A 105 -12.64 -11.26 -6.80
C LEU A 105 -11.54 -11.62 -7.81
N GLY A 106 -10.47 -12.25 -7.32
CA GLY A 106 -9.40 -12.77 -8.18
C GLY A 106 -9.87 -13.91 -9.07
N GLY A 107 -9.16 -14.07 -10.20
CA GLY A 107 -9.43 -15.08 -11.20
C GLY A 107 -10.61 -14.76 -12.11
N VAL A 108 -10.68 -15.47 -13.24
CA VAL A 108 -11.72 -15.35 -14.24
C VAL A 108 -12.00 -16.73 -14.84
N HIS A 109 -13.27 -17.07 -15.02
CA HIS A 109 -13.61 -18.21 -15.88
C HIS A 109 -13.62 -17.73 -17.32
N TYR A 110 -13.08 -18.55 -18.21
CA TYR A 110 -13.01 -18.21 -19.63
C TYR A 110 -13.30 -19.41 -20.50
N CYS A 111 -13.90 -19.14 -21.68
CA CYS A 111 -14.10 -20.13 -22.72
C CYS A 111 -13.73 -19.53 -24.06
N ARG A 112 -12.84 -20.21 -24.80
CA ARG A 112 -12.43 -19.74 -26.13
C ARG A 112 -13.30 -20.37 -27.22
N HIS A 113 -13.80 -19.53 -28.12
CA HIS A 113 -14.56 -19.89 -29.32
C HIS A 113 -13.91 -19.23 -30.53
N GLY A 114 -12.98 -19.95 -31.19
CA GLY A 114 -12.23 -19.40 -32.34
C GLY A 114 -11.37 -18.19 -31.92
N GLU A 115 -11.67 -17.04 -32.53
CA GLU A 115 -10.99 -15.76 -32.26
C GLU A 115 -11.58 -14.96 -31.10
N LYS A 116 -12.63 -15.47 -30.48
CA LYS A 116 -13.28 -14.83 -29.33
C LYS A 116 -13.07 -15.62 -28.04
N VAL A 117 -12.99 -14.91 -26.95
CA VAL A 117 -12.90 -15.47 -25.61
C VAL A 117 -14.00 -14.85 -24.73
N LEU A 118 -14.90 -15.71 -24.26
CA LEU A 118 -15.90 -15.32 -23.28
C LEU A 118 -15.22 -15.28 -21.91
N LEU A 119 -15.37 -14.17 -21.20
CA LEU A 119 -14.87 -13.95 -19.84
C LEU A 119 -16.05 -13.85 -18.87
N VAL A 120 -15.98 -14.58 -17.76
CA VAL A 120 -16.98 -14.54 -16.69
C VAL A 120 -16.27 -14.11 -15.40
N PRO A 121 -16.37 -12.82 -15.02
CA PRO A 121 -15.75 -12.31 -13.81
C PRO A 121 -16.34 -12.93 -12.54
N ASN A 122 -15.51 -13.11 -11.52
CA ASN A 122 -15.95 -13.56 -10.20
C ASN A 122 -16.35 -12.37 -9.33
N TYR A 123 -17.60 -12.30 -8.90
CA TYR A 123 -18.07 -11.25 -8.03
C TYR A 123 -18.25 -11.73 -6.58
N ALA A 124 -17.91 -10.87 -5.64
CA ALA A 124 -18.13 -11.11 -4.21
C ALA A 124 -19.63 -11.31 -3.92
N LYS A 125 -19.93 -12.16 -2.93
CA LYS A 125 -21.31 -12.44 -2.52
C LYS A 125 -22.07 -11.14 -2.19
N GLY A 126 -23.24 -10.97 -2.78
CA GLY A 126 -24.09 -9.78 -2.61
C GLY A 126 -23.81 -8.64 -3.59
N TYR A 127 -22.88 -8.82 -4.53
CA TYR A 127 -22.66 -7.89 -5.66
C TYR A 127 -23.10 -8.49 -7.01
N LYS A 128 -23.47 -9.77 -7.04
CA LYS A 128 -23.99 -10.38 -8.25
C LYS A 128 -25.24 -9.62 -8.71
N GLN A 129 -25.26 -9.19 -9.96
CA GLN A 129 -26.41 -8.58 -10.65
C GLN A 129 -26.87 -7.22 -10.07
N SER A 130 -26.10 -6.58 -9.21
CA SER A 130 -26.43 -5.24 -8.72
C SER A 130 -25.20 -4.40 -8.46
N VAL A 131 -24.98 -3.42 -9.30
CA VAL A 131 -23.96 -2.39 -9.12
C VAL A 131 -24.34 -1.32 -8.10
N THR A 132 -25.61 -1.24 -7.69
CA THR A 132 -26.07 -0.24 -6.71
C THR A 132 -25.29 -0.30 -5.41
N ARG A 133 -24.99 -1.52 -4.93
CA ARG A 133 -24.18 -1.71 -3.73
C ARG A 133 -22.73 -1.24 -3.93
N LEU A 134 -22.15 -1.46 -5.12
CA LEU A 134 -20.83 -0.97 -5.45
C LEU A 134 -20.79 0.55 -5.33
N TYR A 135 -21.63 1.25 -6.08
CA TYR A 135 -21.65 2.71 -6.11
C TYR A 135 -22.01 3.34 -4.76
N THR A 136 -22.90 2.70 -3.99
CA THR A 136 -23.18 3.11 -2.60
C THR A 136 -21.92 3.03 -1.72
N ASN A 137 -21.13 1.97 -1.86
CA ASN A 137 -19.89 1.84 -1.09
C ASN A 137 -18.80 2.79 -1.59
N LEU A 138 -18.69 3.00 -2.90
CA LEU A 138 -17.76 4.00 -3.45
C LEU A 138 -18.06 5.40 -2.91
N ALA A 139 -19.34 5.81 -2.85
CA ALA A 139 -19.70 7.10 -2.25
C ALA A 139 -19.32 7.22 -0.76
N LYS A 140 -19.36 6.10 0.00
CA LYS A 140 -18.88 6.08 1.39
C LYS A 140 -17.34 6.17 1.45
N MET A 141 -16.65 5.46 0.56
CA MET A 141 -15.19 5.50 0.47
C MET A 141 -14.68 6.89 0.09
N GLU A 142 -15.36 7.57 -0.85
CA GLU A 142 -15.05 8.96 -1.22
C GLU A 142 -15.10 9.89 -0.01
N ARG A 143 -16.18 9.86 0.77
CA ARG A 143 -16.30 10.68 1.99
C ARG A 143 -15.23 10.35 3.04
N ALA A 144 -14.92 9.06 3.20
CA ALA A 144 -13.85 8.64 4.12
C ALA A 144 -12.46 9.11 3.65
N ALA A 145 -12.21 9.04 2.33
CA ALA A 145 -10.98 9.53 1.73
C ALA A 145 -10.82 11.04 1.87
N GLU A 146 -11.87 11.83 1.61
CA GLU A 146 -11.85 13.29 1.79
C GLU A 146 -11.40 13.67 3.19
N SER A 147 -11.93 13.01 4.23
CA SER A 147 -11.53 13.24 5.62
C SER A 147 -10.05 12.96 5.89
N ILE A 148 -9.44 11.98 5.18
CA ILE A 148 -8.01 11.67 5.33
C ILE A 148 -7.17 12.65 4.51
N LEU A 149 -7.59 12.95 3.29
CA LEU A 149 -6.87 13.83 2.37
C LEU A 149 -6.79 15.29 2.85
N GLN A 150 -7.71 15.72 3.71
CA GLN A 150 -7.64 17.03 4.38
C GLN A 150 -6.37 17.18 5.24
N ALA A 151 -5.71 16.10 5.65
CA ALA A 151 -4.44 16.16 6.36
C ALA A 151 -3.27 16.62 5.46
N ALA A 152 -3.39 16.45 4.13
CA ALA A 152 -2.33 16.82 3.20
C ALA A 152 -2.27 18.35 3.02
N PRO A 153 -1.12 19.00 3.31
CA PRO A 153 -1.00 20.46 3.18
C PRO A 153 -1.14 20.89 1.72
N VAL A 154 -1.90 21.97 1.50
CA VAL A 154 -2.05 22.57 0.17
C VAL A 154 -0.73 23.21 -0.26
N GLY A 155 -0.29 22.95 -1.48
CA GLY A 155 0.96 23.51 -2.04
C GLY A 155 2.25 22.89 -1.50
N ALA A 156 2.17 21.88 -0.63
CA ALA A 156 3.34 21.16 -0.14
C ALA A 156 3.93 20.23 -1.22
N SER A 157 5.18 19.80 -1.02
CA SER A 157 5.86 18.82 -1.86
C SER A 157 5.07 17.51 -1.95
N VAL A 158 5.35 16.71 -2.98
CA VAL A 158 4.74 15.36 -3.09
C VAL A 158 5.08 14.53 -1.85
N PHE A 159 6.33 14.60 -1.39
CA PHE A 159 6.80 13.91 -0.18
C PHE A 159 5.94 14.29 1.05
N ASP A 160 5.77 15.58 1.34
CA ASP A 160 5.03 16.04 2.52
C ASP A 160 3.55 15.65 2.45
N ARG A 161 2.97 15.70 1.25
CA ARG A 161 1.58 15.27 1.03
C ARG A 161 1.40 13.78 1.26
N VAL A 162 2.30 12.95 0.72
CA VAL A 162 2.28 11.49 0.91
C VAL A 162 2.47 11.15 2.38
N LEU A 163 3.40 11.80 3.07
CA LEU A 163 3.65 11.61 4.50
C LEU A 163 2.41 11.94 5.33
N ALA A 164 1.78 13.08 5.09
CA ALA A 164 0.58 13.47 5.83
C ALA A 164 -0.60 12.52 5.58
N ILE A 165 -0.78 12.03 4.35
CA ILE A 165 -1.80 11.03 4.01
C ILE A 165 -1.50 9.70 4.69
N HIS A 166 -0.24 9.25 4.67
CA HIS A 166 0.22 8.03 5.33
C HIS A 166 -0.11 8.05 6.82
N ASP A 167 0.28 9.12 7.51
CA ASP A 167 0.06 9.24 8.95
C ASP A 167 -1.42 9.30 9.32
N ALA A 168 -2.20 10.10 8.59
CA ALA A 168 -3.64 10.20 8.82
C ALA A 168 -4.38 8.87 8.54
N TYR A 169 -3.93 8.15 7.51
CA TYR A 169 -4.49 6.86 7.15
C TYR A 169 -4.18 5.79 8.19
N LEU A 170 -2.93 5.69 8.61
CA LEU A 170 -2.47 4.67 9.56
C LEU A 170 -2.76 5.00 11.02
N ALA A 171 -3.14 6.22 11.37
CA ALA A 171 -3.58 6.59 12.72
C ALA A 171 -4.74 5.71 13.25
N ARG A 172 -5.44 5.02 12.35
CA ARG A 172 -6.58 4.15 12.65
C ARG A 172 -6.31 2.68 12.34
N TYR A 173 -5.04 2.34 12.18
CA TYR A 173 -4.63 0.99 11.77
C TYR A 173 -5.13 -0.09 12.74
N ARG A 174 -5.63 -1.19 12.15
CA ARG A 174 -5.92 -2.47 12.83
C ARG A 174 -5.71 -3.61 11.84
N PHE A 175 -4.88 -4.55 12.20
CA PHE A 175 -4.72 -5.77 11.40
C PHE A 175 -5.87 -6.73 11.66
N GLN A 176 -6.57 -7.17 10.64
CA GLN A 176 -7.64 -8.15 10.76
C GLN A 176 -7.77 -8.99 9.49
N ASN A 177 -7.76 -10.30 9.68
CA ASN A 177 -8.02 -11.30 8.65
C ASN A 177 -9.43 -11.92 8.83
N GLY A 178 -9.84 -12.75 7.86
CA GLY A 178 -11.05 -13.60 7.94
C GLY A 178 -12.37 -12.88 7.69
N ARG A 179 -12.35 -11.67 7.14
CA ARG A 179 -13.56 -10.94 6.73
C ARG A 179 -13.56 -10.68 5.22
N PRO A 180 -14.72 -10.65 4.55
CA PRO A 180 -14.78 -10.40 3.10
C PRO A 180 -14.10 -9.11 2.66
N TYR A 181 -14.17 -8.06 3.49
CA TYR A 181 -13.56 -6.75 3.22
C TYR A 181 -12.07 -6.67 3.56
N SER A 182 -11.48 -7.70 4.17
CA SER A 182 -10.07 -7.62 4.63
C SER A 182 -9.07 -7.46 3.48
N HIS A 183 -9.44 -7.87 2.27
CA HIS A 183 -8.61 -7.88 1.06
C HIS A 183 -8.95 -6.76 0.05
N SER A 184 -9.80 -5.83 0.42
CA SER A 184 -10.26 -4.74 -0.46
C SER A 184 -10.13 -3.37 0.20
N ALA A 185 -10.14 -2.31 -0.61
CA ALA A 185 -9.90 -0.94 -0.14
C ALA A 185 -10.97 -0.42 0.84
N ASP A 186 -12.19 -0.95 0.80
CA ASP A 186 -13.26 -0.57 1.72
C ASP A 186 -13.03 -1.06 3.16
N GLY A 187 -12.22 -2.10 3.34
CA GLY A 187 -11.84 -2.59 4.67
C GLY A 187 -11.17 -1.51 5.52
N PRO A 188 -10.00 -0.99 5.14
CA PRO A 188 -9.31 0.05 5.91
C PRO A 188 -10.07 1.38 5.90
N LEU A 189 -10.71 1.77 4.80
CA LEU A 189 -11.38 3.06 4.68
C LEU A 189 -12.68 3.11 5.49
N LEU A 190 -13.52 2.07 5.43
CA LEU A 190 -14.85 2.06 6.07
C LEU A 190 -14.89 1.29 7.38
N LYS A 191 -14.04 0.27 7.57
CA LYS A 191 -14.01 -0.60 8.76
C LYS A 191 -12.77 -0.38 9.61
N ARG A 192 -11.76 0.33 9.10
CA ARG A 192 -10.46 0.59 9.75
C ARG A 192 -9.71 -0.70 10.08
N ARG A 193 -9.93 -1.75 9.31
CA ARG A 193 -9.40 -3.10 9.54
C ARG A 193 -9.20 -3.81 8.22
N ALA A 194 -8.01 -4.36 8.03
CA ALA A 194 -7.68 -5.15 6.84
C ALA A 194 -6.43 -6.00 7.08
N VAL A 195 -6.08 -6.83 6.11
CA VAL A 195 -4.76 -7.44 5.95
C VAL A 195 -3.90 -6.55 5.03
N CYS A 196 -2.66 -6.95 4.75
CA CYS A 196 -1.72 -6.18 3.92
C CYS A 196 -2.32 -5.76 2.56
N GLU A 197 -3.01 -6.66 1.88
CA GLU A 197 -3.67 -6.37 0.60
C GLU A 197 -4.67 -5.22 0.70
N GLY A 198 -5.55 -5.26 1.69
CA GLY A 198 -6.55 -4.19 1.89
C GLY A 198 -5.89 -2.86 2.27
N TRP A 199 -4.88 -2.87 3.15
CA TRP A 199 -4.15 -1.65 3.54
C TRP A 199 -3.41 -1.03 2.37
N ALA A 200 -2.72 -1.82 1.54
CA ALA A 200 -2.04 -1.34 0.34
C ALA A 200 -3.03 -0.77 -0.70
N LYS A 201 -4.15 -1.47 -0.95
CA LYS A 201 -5.20 -1.00 -1.87
C LYS A 201 -5.88 0.29 -1.40
N GLY A 202 -6.16 0.40 -0.09
CA GLY A 202 -6.73 1.62 0.48
C GLY A 202 -5.77 2.80 0.40
N PHE A 203 -4.47 2.58 0.60
CA PHE A 203 -3.45 3.62 0.45
C PHE A 203 -3.31 4.06 -1.00
N LYS A 204 -3.24 3.12 -1.95
CA LYS A 204 -3.28 3.44 -3.38
C LYS A 204 -4.51 4.28 -3.73
N TYR A 205 -5.70 3.89 -3.29
CA TYR A 205 -6.93 4.64 -3.52
C TYR A 205 -6.83 6.10 -3.06
N LEU A 206 -6.24 6.35 -1.89
CA LEU A 206 -6.04 7.71 -1.38
C LEU A 206 -5.05 8.50 -2.23
N LEU A 207 -3.93 7.89 -2.61
CA LEU A 207 -2.90 8.55 -3.43
C LEU A 207 -3.42 8.85 -4.84
N ASP A 208 -4.15 7.93 -5.45
CA ASP A 208 -4.81 8.14 -6.74
C ASP A 208 -5.76 9.34 -6.68
N ARG A 209 -6.57 9.47 -5.62
CA ARG A 209 -7.44 10.62 -5.40
C ARG A 209 -6.68 11.93 -5.14
N ALA A 210 -5.50 11.84 -4.55
CA ALA A 210 -4.62 12.99 -4.36
C ALA A 210 -3.85 13.39 -5.63
N GLY A 211 -3.99 12.64 -6.74
CA GLY A 211 -3.25 12.86 -7.98
C GLY A 211 -1.77 12.49 -7.86
N ILE A 212 -1.44 11.52 -7.03
CA ILE A 212 -0.08 11.04 -6.79
C ILE A 212 0.06 9.64 -7.37
N ASP A 213 1.06 9.44 -8.22
CA ASP A 213 1.29 8.17 -8.90
C ASP A 213 1.65 7.08 -7.88
N CYS A 214 0.86 6.01 -7.89
CA CYS A 214 1.03 4.87 -7.00
C CYS A 214 0.73 3.56 -7.73
N VAL A 215 1.60 2.59 -7.59
CA VAL A 215 1.43 1.22 -8.10
C VAL A 215 1.24 0.28 -6.92
N TYR A 216 0.17 -0.50 -6.95
CA TYR A 216 -0.01 -1.62 -6.03
C TYR A 216 0.94 -2.75 -6.42
N ALA A 217 1.65 -3.26 -5.44
CA ALA A 217 2.62 -4.33 -5.58
C ALA A 217 2.33 -5.47 -4.60
N TRP A 218 2.69 -6.67 -4.99
CA TRP A 218 2.64 -7.85 -4.14
C TRP A 218 3.77 -8.80 -4.49
N GLY A 219 4.07 -9.70 -3.57
CA GLY A 219 5.14 -10.66 -3.78
C GLY A 219 5.39 -11.55 -2.57
N ARG A 220 6.51 -12.28 -2.60
CA ARG A 220 6.91 -13.21 -1.55
C ARG A 220 8.18 -12.76 -0.86
N ARG A 221 8.36 -13.19 0.37
CA ARG A 221 9.57 -12.91 1.13
C ARG A 221 10.78 -13.54 0.45
N ARG A 222 11.90 -12.79 0.37
CA ARG A 222 13.15 -13.26 -0.24
C ARG A 222 13.79 -14.41 0.51
N ALA A 223 13.64 -14.45 1.84
CA ALA A 223 14.19 -15.49 2.72
C ALA A 223 13.08 -16.44 3.20
N GLY A 224 12.93 -17.59 2.54
CA GLY A 224 12.36 -18.83 3.06
C GLY A 224 10.87 -18.88 3.43
N ASP A 225 10.19 -17.79 3.67
CA ASP A 225 8.77 -17.78 4.04
C ASP A 225 7.91 -17.61 2.77
N PRO A 226 7.05 -18.58 2.43
CA PRO A 226 6.18 -18.49 1.26
C PRO A 226 5.01 -17.50 1.43
N THR A 227 4.90 -16.85 2.57
CA THR A 227 3.79 -15.92 2.84
C THR A 227 3.82 -14.75 1.88
N GLY A 228 2.73 -14.57 1.14
CA GLY A 228 2.53 -13.43 0.26
C GLY A 228 2.33 -12.15 1.07
N HIS A 229 2.78 -11.04 0.52
CA HIS A 229 2.63 -9.71 1.10
C HIS A 229 2.30 -8.67 0.03
N ALA A 230 1.68 -7.56 0.42
CA ALA A 230 1.31 -6.48 -0.48
C ALA A 230 1.70 -5.11 0.10
N TRP A 231 2.14 -4.22 -0.80
CA TRP A 231 2.62 -2.87 -0.50
C TRP A 231 2.34 -1.92 -1.66
N CYS A 232 2.81 -0.69 -1.56
CA CYS A 232 2.74 0.30 -2.62
C CYS A 232 4.13 0.70 -3.11
N VAL A 233 4.24 1.07 -4.40
CA VAL A 233 5.38 1.78 -4.96
C VAL A 233 4.88 3.15 -5.39
N VAL A 234 5.44 4.20 -4.79
CA VAL A 234 4.93 5.56 -4.87
C VAL A 234 5.96 6.47 -5.53
N ASN A 235 5.52 7.29 -6.46
CA ASN A 235 6.35 8.34 -7.04
C ASN A 235 6.41 9.53 -6.07
N LEU A 236 7.53 9.67 -5.36
CA LEU A 236 7.81 10.80 -4.46
C LEU A 236 8.57 11.94 -5.15
N GLY A 237 8.89 11.78 -6.43
CA GLY A 237 9.58 12.79 -7.22
C GLY A 237 8.68 13.94 -7.63
N GLU A 238 9.31 15.06 -7.91
CA GLU A 238 8.62 16.23 -8.44
C GLU A 238 8.32 16.08 -9.94
N ARG A 239 7.45 16.95 -10.45
CA ARG A 239 6.99 16.92 -11.83
C ARG A 239 8.15 16.87 -12.82
N GLY A 240 8.16 15.81 -13.66
CA GLY A 240 9.19 15.61 -14.68
C GLY A 240 10.46 14.91 -14.19
N ARG A 241 10.55 14.59 -12.89
CA ARG A 241 11.66 13.84 -12.28
C ARG A 241 11.09 12.74 -11.37
N PRO A 242 10.55 11.65 -11.94
CA PRO A 242 9.97 10.58 -11.13
C PRO A 242 11.05 9.92 -10.25
N ALA A 243 10.69 9.66 -9.01
CA ALA A 243 11.51 8.95 -8.04
C ALA A 243 10.63 7.97 -7.28
N TRP A 244 10.69 6.71 -7.64
CA TRP A 244 9.82 5.67 -7.14
C TRP A 244 10.41 4.98 -5.92
N TYR A 245 9.63 4.88 -4.85
CA TYR A 245 10.01 4.26 -3.59
C TYR A 245 8.92 3.32 -3.09
N ILE A 246 9.34 2.30 -2.37
CA ILE A 246 8.42 1.41 -1.66
C ILE A 246 7.91 2.10 -0.40
N ILE A 247 6.60 2.03 -0.19
CA ILE A 247 5.92 2.38 1.07
C ILE A 247 5.02 1.21 1.45
N ASP A 248 5.21 0.68 2.66
CA ASP A 248 4.44 -0.45 3.16
C ASP A 248 3.56 -0.04 4.35
N PRO A 249 2.28 0.27 4.10
CA PRO A 249 1.37 0.69 5.16
C PRO A 249 1.18 -0.35 6.26
N THR A 250 1.39 -1.64 5.95
CA THR A 250 1.22 -2.71 6.94
C THR A 250 2.39 -2.78 7.89
N ARG A 251 3.61 -2.58 7.38
CA ARG A 251 4.82 -2.56 8.23
C ARG A 251 4.88 -1.33 9.11
N ASP A 252 4.42 -0.20 8.61
CA ASP A 252 4.39 1.06 9.35
C ASP A 252 3.17 1.16 10.29
N GLY A 253 2.09 0.42 10.01
CA GLY A 253 0.90 0.38 10.86
C GLY A 253 1.16 -0.33 12.20
N ARG A 254 0.57 0.20 13.27
CA ARG A 254 0.62 -0.38 14.62
C ARG A 254 -0.75 -0.34 15.26
N ASP A 255 -1.21 -1.50 15.74
CA ASP A 255 -2.51 -1.62 16.40
C ASP A 255 -2.59 -0.77 17.69
N GLY A 256 -3.39 0.31 17.63
CA GLY A 256 -3.59 1.20 18.77
C GLY A 256 -2.46 2.17 19.07
N MET A 257 -1.43 2.23 18.24
CA MET A 257 -0.29 3.14 18.35
C MET A 257 -0.24 4.10 17.16
N LEU A 258 0.60 5.11 17.23
CA LEU A 258 0.93 5.96 16.07
C LEU A 258 1.75 5.16 15.05
N PRO A 259 1.62 5.45 13.75
CA PRO A 259 2.37 4.76 12.71
C PRO A 259 3.88 4.96 12.87
N MET A 260 4.63 4.00 12.36
CA MET A 260 6.07 4.12 12.13
C MET A 260 6.33 4.47 10.66
N HIS A 261 7.59 4.81 10.35
CA HIS A 261 8.04 5.13 9.00
C HIS A 261 9.23 4.25 8.58
N SER A 262 9.37 3.09 9.20
CA SER A 262 10.48 2.16 8.93
C SER A 262 10.43 1.56 7.53
N ALA A 263 9.23 1.55 6.92
CA ALA A 263 9.01 1.10 5.56
C ALA A 263 8.53 2.24 4.62
N PHE A 264 8.78 3.49 4.99
CA PHE A 264 8.49 4.66 4.16
C PHE A 264 9.71 5.08 3.34
N GLY A 265 9.61 4.97 2.02
CA GLY A 265 10.68 5.40 1.11
C GLY A 265 11.82 4.38 0.97
N MET A 266 11.51 3.08 0.93
CA MET A 266 12.51 2.04 0.77
C MET A 266 12.87 1.79 -0.68
N SER A 267 14.11 1.36 -0.91
CA SER A 267 14.57 0.80 -2.17
C SER A 267 14.17 -0.68 -2.30
N GLU A 268 14.16 -1.19 -3.54
CA GLU A 268 13.90 -2.62 -3.76
C GLU A 268 14.98 -3.52 -3.11
N ALA A 269 16.22 -3.06 -3.09
CA ALA A 269 17.35 -3.81 -2.50
C ALA A 269 17.22 -3.96 -0.97
N ALA A 270 16.68 -2.94 -0.31
CA ALA A 270 16.50 -2.92 1.14
C ALA A 270 15.19 -3.55 1.61
N TYR A 271 14.27 -3.86 0.70
CA TYR A 271 12.97 -4.43 1.04
C TYR A 271 13.01 -5.95 1.08
N ASP A 272 12.37 -6.56 2.07
CA ASP A 272 12.47 -8.00 2.36
C ASP A 272 11.69 -8.88 1.37
N TYR A 273 10.83 -8.29 0.56
CA TYR A 273 9.99 -9.02 -0.38
C TYR A 273 10.44 -8.79 -1.82
N ALA A 274 10.39 -9.85 -2.61
CA ALA A 274 10.56 -9.77 -4.06
C ALA A 274 9.20 -9.54 -4.72
N THR A 275 9.12 -8.51 -5.55
CA THR A 275 7.90 -8.20 -6.28
C THR A 275 7.59 -9.28 -7.31
N GLU A 276 6.38 -9.81 -7.30
CA GLU A 276 5.85 -10.63 -8.37
C GLU A 276 5.20 -9.73 -9.42
N ARG A 277 5.65 -9.85 -10.67
CA ARG A 277 5.29 -8.97 -11.77
C ARG A 277 4.34 -9.70 -12.72
N SER A 278 3.08 -9.27 -12.72
CA SER A 278 2.06 -9.90 -13.58
C SER A 278 2.23 -9.55 -15.06
N SER A 279 2.86 -8.40 -15.37
CA SER A 279 2.94 -7.86 -16.75
C SER A 279 4.36 -7.81 -17.33
N GLY A 280 5.39 -8.23 -16.61
CA GLY A 280 6.79 -8.09 -17.04
C GLY A 280 7.31 -6.65 -17.02
N GLN A 281 6.46 -5.67 -16.82
CA GLN A 281 6.78 -4.25 -16.72
C GLN A 281 6.76 -3.78 -15.27
N TRP A 282 7.68 -2.89 -14.91
CA TRP A 282 7.82 -2.40 -13.56
C TRP A 282 8.33 -0.96 -13.54
N VAL A 283 7.97 -0.22 -12.53
CA VAL A 283 8.53 1.10 -12.30
C VAL A 283 9.99 0.99 -11.81
N PRO A 284 10.90 1.88 -12.23
CA PRO A 284 12.28 1.87 -11.78
C PRO A 284 12.37 2.37 -10.34
N VAL A 285 12.21 1.45 -9.37
CA VAL A 285 12.37 1.77 -7.95
C VAL A 285 13.78 2.30 -7.69
N ALA A 286 13.89 3.33 -6.86
CA ALA A 286 15.16 3.96 -6.52
C ALA A 286 16.17 2.92 -5.98
N PRO A 287 17.45 3.02 -6.37
CA PRO A 287 18.49 2.05 -5.97
C PRO A 287 18.90 2.16 -4.50
N ARG A 288 18.55 3.26 -3.84
CA ARG A 288 18.84 3.53 -2.42
C ARG A 288 17.58 4.02 -1.72
N ASP A 289 17.49 3.73 -0.43
CA ASP A 289 16.44 4.26 0.43
C ASP A 289 16.39 5.79 0.40
N LEU A 290 15.20 6.35 0.58
CA LEU A 290 14.99 7.80 0.63
C LEU A 290 15.76 8.46 1.79
N GLY A 291 16.08 7.71 2.84
CA GLY A 291 16.73 8.23 4.02
C GLY A 291 15.78 9.08 4.89
N PHE A 292 14.54 8.62 5.04
CA PHE A 292 13.45 9.30 5.74
C PHE A 292 13.88 9.98 7.06
N TYR A 293 14.58 9.27 7.93
CA TYR A 293 14.97 9.78 9.25
C TYR A 293 16.01 10.89 9.17
N GLY A 294 16.95 10.80 8.22
CA GLY A 294 17.90 11.87 7.93
C GLY A 294 17.20 13.12 7.37
N LEU A 295 16.30 12.94 6.39
CA LEU A 295 15.56 14.03 5.77
C LEU A 295 14.62 14.76 6.75
N THR A 296 14.06 14.02 7.70
CA THR A 296 13.11 14.58 8.70
C THR A 296 13.80 14.99 10.01
N GLY A 297 15.14 14.94 10.08
CA GLY A 297 15.90 15.28 11.29
C GLY A 297 15.66 14.33 12.46
N ARG A 298 15.33 13.07 12.18
CA ARG A 298 15.02 12.04 13.20
C ARG A 298 16.11 10.96 13.32
N PHE A 299 17.27 11.22 12.73
CA PHE A 299 18.44 10.36 12.89
C PHE A 299 19.24 10.79 14.13
N VAL A 300 19.51 9.85 15.02
CA VAL A 300 20.22 10.05 16.29
C VAL A 300 21.60 9.42 16.16
N ALA A 301 22.64 10.22 15.98
CA ALA A 301 24.01 9.74 15.93
C ALA A 301 24.60 9.47 17.32
N THR A 302 24.20 10.27 18.30
CA THR A 302 24.58 10.16 19.72
C THR A 302 23.32 10.19 20.60
N VAL A 303 23.44 9.67 21.82
CA VAL A 303 22.32 9.65 22.80
C VAL A 303 21.76 11.05 23.05
N ASP A 304 22.62 12.06 23.06
CA ASP A 304 22.23 13.44 23.33
C ASP A 304 21.40 14.07 22.21
N ASP A 305 21.52 13.59 20.97
CA ASP A 305 20.71 14.07 19.82
C ASP A 305 19.21 13.77 20.02
N ALA A 306 18.87 12.74 20.81
CA ALA A 306 17.48 12.38 21.05
C ALA A 306 16.71 13.49 21.81
N VAL A 307 17.37 14.28 22.66
CA VAL A 307 16.73 15.30 23.47
C VAL A 307 16.19 16.48 22.64
N PRO A 308 16.97 17.14 21.76
CA PRO A 308 16.43 18.18 20.90
C PRO A 308 15.34 17.67 19.94
N ILE A 309 15.49 16.47 19.41
CA ILE A 309 14.46 15.84 18.56
C ILE A 309 13.17 15.65 19.35
N ALA A 310 13.25 15.13 20.59
CA ALA A 310 12.11 14.93 21.46
C ALA A 310 11.38 16.26 21.79
N ARG A 311 12.13 17.30 22.11
CA ARG A 311 11.57 18.64 22.37
C ARG A 311 10.84 19.20 21.16
N SER A 312 11.47 19.14 19.99
CA SER A 312 10.88 19.60 18.72
C SER A 312 9.60 18.85 18.37
N ALA A 313 9.56 17.55 18.62
CA ALA A 313 8.38 16.71 18.40
C ALA A 313 7.25 16.92 19.42
N GLY A 314 7.50 17.62 20.53
CA GLY A 314 6.52 17.86 21.59
C GLY A 314 6.42 16.74 22.61
N PHE A 315 7.48 15.94 22.78
CA PHE A 315 7.58 14.92 23.85
C PHE A 315 7.55 15.59 25.22
N PRO A 316 6.90 15.04 26.23
CA PRO A 316 6.24 13.74 26.31
C PRO A 316 4.77 13.70 25.88
N ARG A 317 4.19 14.82 25.45
CA ARG A 317 2.77 14.88 25.02
C ARG A 317 2.54 14.07 23.74
N ARG A 318 3.54 14.03 22.87
CA ARG A 318 3.57 13.23 21.64
C ARG A 318 4.77 12.31 21.70
N GLY A 319 4.62 11.08 21.26
CA GLY A 319 5.75 10.18 21.10
C GLY A 319 6.70 10.65 20.01
N ILE A 320 7.90 10.12 20.05
CA ILE A 320 8.91 10.34 19.01
C ILE A 320 9.26 9.04 18.31
N GLU A 321 9.71 9.17 17.08
CA GLU A 321 10.27 8.09 16.31
C GLU A 321 11.63 8.52 15.80
N ILE A 322 12.64 7.69 16.05
CA ILE A 322 14.03 7.98 15.71
C ILE A 322 14.69 6.76 15.08
N GLN A 323 15.74 6.98 14.31
CA GLN A 323 16.60 5.94 13.80
C GLN A 323 18.00 6.07 14.43
N LEU A 324 18.53 4.96 14.91
CA LEU A 324 19.89 4.83 15.42
C LEU A 324 20.86 4.43 14.29
N PRO A 325 22.17 4.64 14.46
CA PRO A 325 23.18 4.23 13.51
C PRO A 325 23.32 2.71 13.40
N MET A 326 24.20 2.26 12.51
CA MET A 326 24.62 0.86 12.45
C MET A 326 25.42 0.49 13.70
N PHE A 327 25.13 -0.70 14.24
CA PHE A 327 25.90 -1.29 15.33
C PHE A 327 26.49 -2.63 14.87
N PRO A 328 27.62 -3.05 15.45
CA PRO A 328 28.26 -4.32 15.08
C PRO A 328 27.42 -5.55 15.47
N ASP A 329 26.60 -5.43 16.52
CA ASP A 329 25.80 -6.51 17.06
C ASP A 329 24.51 -5.98 17.74
N GLU A 330 23.61 -6.91 18.07
CA GLU A 330 22.34 -6.58 18.75
C GLU A 330 22.54 -6.04 20.17
N LYS A 331 23.55 -6.50 20.89
CA LYS A 331 23.85 -6.04 22.27
C LYS A 331 24.24 -4.56 22.27
N SER A 332 25.02 -4.13 21.29
CA SER A 332 25.41 -2.71 21.11
C SER A 332 24.20 -1.86 20.75
N PHE A 333 23.29 -2.37 19.91
CA PHE A 333 22.03 -1.71 19.63
C PHE A 333 21.15 -1.58 20.88
N ASP A 334 20.98 -2.66 21.66
CA ASP A 334 20.19 -2.65 22.87
C ASP A 334 20.75 -1.69 23.92
N GLY A 335 22.08 -1.62 24.05
CA GLY A 335 22.75 -0.66 24.91
C GLY A 335 22.47 0.80 24.52
N ALA A 336 22.56 1.11 23.22
CA ALA A 336 22.27 2.45 22.71
C ALA A 336 20.77 2.82 22.86
N HIS A 337 19.87 1.87 22.56
CA HIS A 337 18.44 2.04 22.79
C HIS A 337 18.12 2.35 24.24
N SER A 338 18.65 1.53 25.20
CA SER A 338 18.46 1.76 26.63
C SER A 338 18.95 3.14 27.05
N ALA A 339 20.17 3.52 26.64
CA ALA A 339 20.73 4.83 26.94
C ALA A 339 19.87 6.00 26.44
N VAL A 340 19.28 5.90 25.25
CA VAL A 340 18.34 6.90 24.74
C VAL A 340 17.08 6.97 25.63
N CYS A 341 16.51 5.84 25.99
CA CYS A 341 15.32 5.79 26.85
C CYS A 341 15.60 6.40 28.23
N ASP A 342 16.75 6.05 28.85
CA ASP A 342 17.17 6.59 30.14
C ASP A 342 17.41 8.10 30.09
N ARG A 343 18.01 8.57 28.99
CA ARG A 343 18.24 10.01 28.76
C ARG A 343 16.93 10.79 28.63
N LEU A 344 15.96 10.25 27.91
CA LEU A 344 14.63 10.88 27.77
C LEU A 344 13.85 10.81 29.07
N THR A 345 13.87 9.67 29.77
CA THR A 345 13.21 9.50 31.07
C THR A 345 13.74 10.52 32.09
N SER A 346 15.05 10.67 32.21
CA SER A 346 15.67 11.63 33.12
C SER A 346 15.42 13.08 32.73
N THR A 347 15.44 13.39 31.41
CA THR A 347 15.27 14.78 30.92
C THR A 347 13.82 15.27 31.07
N PHE A 348 12.84 14.39 30.81
CA PHE A 348 11.43 14.75 30.80
C PHE A 348 10.66 14.27 32.04
N ALA A 349 11.32 13.62 32.98
CA ALA A 349 10.77 13.09 34.23
C ALA A 349 9.51 12.23 34.00
N CYS A 350 9.53 11.36 32.99
CA CYS A 350 8.43 10.45 32.65
C CYS A 350 8.96 9.07 32.28
N GLY A 351 8.23 8.00 32.63
CA GLY A 351 8.50 6.68 32.10
C GLY A 351 8.24 6.61 30.60
N VAL A 352 8.89 5.70 29.91
CA VAL A 352 8.73 5.51 28.46
C VAL A 352 8.39 4.07 28.12
N GLU A 353 7.65 3.89 27.02
CA GLU A 353 7.44 2.61 26.37
C GLU A 353 7.95 2.69 24.94
N CYS A 354 8.46 1.59 24.42
CA CYS A 354 9.12 1.56 23.11
C CYS A 354 8.55 0.47 22.21
N CYS A 355 8.40 0.80 20.94
CA CYS A 355 8.23 -0.15 19.86
C CYS A 355 9.49 -0.10 18.97
N ILE A 356 10.08 -1.25 18.67
CA ILE A 356 11.38 -1.35 18.01
C ILE A 356 11.26 -2.12 16.72
N ASP A 357 11.78 -1.54 15.64
CA ASP A 357 12.15 -2.27 14.40
C ASP A 357 13.67 -2.45 14.39
N ARG A 358 14.15 -3.61 14.86
CA ARG A 358 15.58 -3.92 14.97
C ARG A 358 16.26 -3.95 13.61
N SER A 359 15.58 -4.48 12.58
CA SER A 359 16.12 -4.61 11.23
C SER A 359 16.42 -3.25 10.61
N ARG A 360 15.67 -2.22 10.98
CA ARG A 360 15.81 -0.84 10.51
C ARG A 360 16.43 0.09 11.54
N ARG A 361 16.67 -0.40 12.76
CA ARG A 361 17.19 0.37 13.90
C ARG A 361 16.30 1.57 14.23
N VAL A 362 15.02 1.40 14.04
CA VAL A 362 14.01 2.42 14.31
C VAL A 362 13.36 2.15 15.64
N ILE A 363 13.23 3.19 16.45
CA ILE A 363 12.62 3.14 17.76
C ILE A 363 11.53 4.18 17.81
N ARG A 364 10.32 3.73 18.12
CA ARG A 364 9.22 4.58 18.54
C ARG A 364 9.18 4.64 20.06
N ILE A 365 9.22 5.84 20.62
CA ILE A 365 9.25 6.09 22.06
C ILE A 365 8.01 6.93 22.41
N ASP A 366 7.16 6.39 23.25
CA ASP A 366 5.99 7.07 23.78
C ASP A 366 6.12 7.21 25.31
N ALA A 367 5.70 8.33 25.86
CA ALA A 367 5.68 8.50 27.32
C ALA A 367 4.56 7.67 27.94
N LEU A 368 4.88 6.97 29.01
CA LEU A 368 3.88 6.24 29.80
C LEU A 368 2.86 7.24 30.34
N ARG A 369 1.64 7.17 29.87
CA ARG A 369 0.52 7.90 30.46
C ARG A 369 0.22 7.30 31.82
N ALA A 370 0.21 8.09 32.89
CA ALA A 370 -0.33 7.65 34.16
C ALA A 370 -1.69 7.00 33.90
N ARG A 371 -1.82 5.71 34.21
CA ARG A 371 -3.14 5.06 34.15
C ARG A 371 -4.06 5.88 35.02
N ARG A 372 -5.11 6.46 34.45
CA ARG A 372 -6.20 6.97 35.26
C ARG A 372 -6.71 5.78 36.06
N THR A 373 -6.32 5.69 37.31
CA THR A 373 -6.98 4.82 38.26
C THR A 373 -8.41 5.32 38.29
N TRP A 374 -9.32 4.57 37.73
CA TRP A 374 -10.72 4.71 38.04
C TRP A 374 -10.82 4.37 39.54
N GLY A 375 -10.92 5.42 40.35
CA GLY A 375 -11.24 5.27 41.75
C GLY A 375 -12.48 4.43 41.83
N ALA A 376 -12.39 3.32 42.52
CA ALA A 376 -13.53 2.62 43.08
C ALA A 376 -14.26 3.67 43.94
N ALA A 377 -15.32 4.25 43.38
CA ALA A 377 -16.32 4.92 44.18
C ALA A 377 -17.17 3.83 44.78
N GLY A 378 -17.16 3.78 46.11
CA GLY A 378 -17.92 2.88 46.95
C GLY A 378 -19.44 2.99 46.79
#